data_aa6584616d2621488692f3a2d342a8cf
#
_entry.id   aa6584616d2621488692f3a2d342a8cf
#
_cell.length_a   1.000
_cell.length_b   1.000
_cell.length_c   1.000
_cell.angle_alpha   90.00
_cell.angle_beta   90.00
_cell.angle_gamma   90.00
#
_symmetry.space_group_name_H-M   'P 1'
#
loop_
_entity.id
_entity.type
_entity.pdbx_description
1 polymer ?
#
loop_
_entity_poly.entity_id
_entity_poly.type
_entity_poly.pdbx_seq_one_letter_code
_entity_poly.pdbx_strand_id
1 'polypeptide(L)' 'MIQSHIIEVAGVFAGAAVRTSENFRFIAVDPRLEDLDQSEWPSLAEIRRVAAHVINTGRLPPWNPAAHKEAIG' A
#
# COMPACT_ATOMS: atom_id res chain seq x y z
N MET A 1 1.53 19.15 10.73
CA MET A 1 0.22 18.55 10.43
C MET A 1 0.39 17.26 9.66
N ILE A 2 -0.28 16.22 10.09
CA ILE A 2 -0.20 14.93 9.40
C ILE A 2 -1.24 14.90 8.29
N GLN A 3 -0.79 14.53 7.09
CA GLN A 3 -1.69 14.36 5.96
C GLN A 3 -1.93 12.88 5.74
N SER A 4 -3.19 12.51 5.74
CA SER A 4 -3.56 11.13 5.47
C SER A 4 -4.67 11.09 4.43
N HIS A 5 -4.67 10.02 3.66
CA HIS A 5 -5.64 9.82 2.58
C HIS A 5 -6.28 8.45 2.71
N ILE A 6 -7.59 8.42 2.62
CA ILE A 6 -8.31 7.15 2.67
C ILE A 6 -8.08 6.40 1.37
N ILE A 7 -7.75 5.13 1.49
CA ILE A 7 -7.56 4.26 0.33
C ILE A 7 -8.73 3.29 0.26
N GLU A 8 -9.51 3.41 -0.80
CA GLU A 8 -10.64 2.51 -1.04
C GLU A 8 -10.41 1.76 -2.35
N VAL A 9 -10.79 0.51 -2.38
CA VAL A 9 -10.68 -0.33 -3.57
C VAL A 9 -11.99 -1.05 -3.75
N ALA A 10 -12.66 -0.79 -4.88
CA ALA A 10 -13.94 -1.44 -5.22
C ALA A 10 -14.95 -1.33 -4.07
N GLY A 11 -15.02 -0.17 -3.45
CA GLY A 11 -15.95 0.07 -2.36
C GLY A 11 -15.52 -0.46 -1.02
N VAL A 12 -14.32 -1.04 -0.93
CA VAL A 12 -13.79 -1.58 0.32
C VAL A 12 -12.78 -0.60 0.91
N PHE A 13 -12.91 -0.33 2.19
CA PHE A 13 -11.94 0.51 2.90
C PHE A 13 -10.67 -0.30 3.13
N ALA A 14 -9.65 -0.04 2.32
CA ALA A 14 -8.41 -0.80 2.36
C ALA A 14 -7.46 -0.32 3.46
N GLY A 15 -7.41 0.97 3.66
CA GLY A 15 -6.51 1.54 4.65
C GLY A 15 -6.32 3.02 4.42
N ALA A 16 -5.20 3.55 4.90
CA ALA A 16 -4.88 4.97 4.76
C ALA A 16 -3.44 5.13 4.32
N ALA A 17 -3.17 6.18 3.58
CA ALA A 17 -1.82 6.54 3.20
C ALA A 17 -1.42 7.80 3.96
N VAL A 18 -0.30 7.73 4.64
CA VAL A 18 0.22 8.85 5.43
C VAL A 18 1.42 9.42 4.71
N ARG A 19 1.42 10.73 4.49
CA ARG A 19 2.53 11.39 3.83
C ARG A 19 3.77 11.36 4.71
N THR A 20 4.87 10.86 4.16
CA THR A 20 6.18 10.95 4.80
C THR A 20 6.95 12.08 4.13
N SER A 21 8.23 12.21 4.40
CA SER A 21 8.99 13.32 3.82
C SER A 21 9.02 13.28 2.29
N GLU A 22 9.11 12.09 1.71
CA GLU A 22 9.20 11.97 0.25
C GLU A 22 8.22 10.98 -0.35
N ASN A 23 7.60 10.16 0.48
CA ASN A 23 6.74 9.08 0.02
C ASN A 23 5.42 9.07 0.77
N PHE A 24 4.68 7.99 0.60
CA PHE A 24 3.47 7.73 1.38
C PHE A 24 3.62 6.38 2.04
N ARG A 25 3.28 6.33 3.32
CA ARG A 25 3.28 5.05 4.05
C ARG A 25 1.86 4.52 4.09
N PHE A 26 1.70 3.26 3.72
CA PHE A 26 0.38 2.64 3.74
C PHE A 26 0.13 1.99 5.09
N ILE A 27 -1.00 2.31 5.69
CA ILE A 27 -1.46 1.71 6.93
C ILE A 27 -2.65 0.83 6.59
N ALA A 28 -2.47 -0.47 6.67
CA ALA A 28 -3.52 -1.40 6.27
C ALA A 28 -4.61 -1.48 7.34
N VAL A 29 -5.85 -1.50 6.89
CA VAL A 29 -7.01 -1.73 7.75
C VAL A 29 -7.65 -3.06 7.41
N ASP A 30 -7.71 -3.39 6.11
CA ASP A 30 -8.26 -4.66 5.65
C ASP A 30 -7.23 -5.76 5.89
N PRO A 31 -7.63 -6.87 6.57
CA PRO A 31 -6.69 -7.97 6.85
C PRO A 31 -6.01 -8.55 5.62
N ARG A 32 -6.66 -8.46 4.46
CA ARG A 32 -6.07 -8.98 3.23
C ARG A 32 -4.83 -8.19 2.80
N LEU A 33 -4.66 -6.98 3.32
CA LEU A 33 -3.55 -6.11 2.96
C LEU A 33 -2.48 -6.05 4.04
N GLU A 34 -2.51 -6.98 4.97
CA GLU A 34 -1.57 -7.00 6.08
C GLU A 34 -0.12 -6.99 5.61
N ASP A 35 0.15 -7.67 4.50
CA ASP A 35 1.51 -7.73 3.96
C ASP A 35 1.99 -6.39 3.42
N LEU A 36 1.08 -5.46 3.17
CA LEU A 36 1.42 -4.13 2.70
C LEU A 36 1.51 -3.11 3.83
N ASP A 37 1.15 -3.51 5.04
CA ASP A 37 1.14 -2.58 6.16
C ASP A 37 2.54 -2.01 6.41
N GLN A 38 2.61 -0.70 6.62
CA GLN A 38 3.85 0.03 6.87
C GLN A 38 4.76 0.16 5.65
N SER A 39 4.33 -0.29 4.48
CA SER A 39 5.13 -0.14 3.27
C SER A 39 5.08 1.30 2.77
N GLU A 40 6.14 1.74 2.10
CA GLU A 40 6.20 3.09 1.56
C GLU A 40 6.17 3.06 0.05
N TRP A 41 5.49 4.04 -0.53
CA TRP A 41 5.22 4.10 -1.96
C TRP A 41 5.40 5.53 -2.46
N PRO A 42 5.84 5.70 -3.71
CA PRO A 42 6.10 7.04 -4.24
C PRO A 42 4.84 7.85 -4.53
N SER A 43 3.69 7.21 -4.67
CA SER A 43 2.47 7.93 -4.98
C SER A 43 1.23 7.19 -4.48
N LEU A 44 0.14 7.94 -4.36
CA LEU A 44 -1.14 7.34 -3.97
C LEU A 44 -1.66 6.39 -5.04
N ALA A 45 -1.39 6.70 -6.31
CA ALA A 45 -1.82 5.85 -7.41
C ALA A 45 -1.18 4.47 -7.30
N GLU A 46 0.09 4.42 -6.93
CA GLU A 46 0.78 3.14 -6.75
C GLU A 46 0.16 2.33 -5.62
N ILE A 47 -0.14 2.99 -4.51
CA ILE A 47 -0.77 2.31 -3.38
C ILE A 47 -2.11 1.71 -3.79
N ARG A 48 -2.94 2.49 -4.49
CA ARG A 48 -4.25 2.01 -4.94
C ARG A 48 -4.11 0.83 -5.88
N ARG A 49 -3.16 0.91 -6.80
CA ARG A 49 -2.95 -0.14 -7.78
C ARG A 49 -2.54 -1.45 -7.09
N VAL A 50 -1.59 -1.37 -6.18
CA VAL A 50 -1.11 -2.56 -5.49
C VAL A 50 -2.17 -3.11 -4.55
N ALA A 51 -2.88 -2.24 -3.83
CA ALA A 51 -3.96 -2.69 -2.96
C ALA A 51 -5.05 -3.39 -3.74
N ALA A 52 -5.41 -2.85 -4.91
CA ALA A 52 -6.42 -3.48 -5.77
C ALA A 52 -5.94 -4.84 -6.25
N HIS A 53 -4.67 -4.95 -6.60
CA HIS A 53 -4.12 -6.22 -7.06
C HIS A 53 -4.21 -7.28 -5.96
N VAL A 54 -3.83 -6.93 -4.74
CA VAL A 54 -3.86 -7.87 -3.63
C VAL A 54 -5.29 -8.29 -3.30
N ILE A 55 -6.21 -7.34 -3.28
CA ILE A 55 -7.61 -7.65 -2.98
C ILE A 55 -8.20 -8.57 -4.05
N ASN A 56 -7.85 -8.33 -5.31
CA ASN A 56 -8.41 -9.12 -6.42
C ASN A 56 -7.77 -10.49 -6.57
N THR A 57 -6.49 -10.63 -6.23
CA THR A 57 -5.77 -11.89 -6.46
C THR A 57 -5.38 -12.62 -5.19
N GLY A 58 -5.40 -11.93 -4.06
CA GLY A 58 -4.99 -12.52 -2.79
C GLY A 58 -3.49 -12.67 -2.63
N ARG A 59 -2.69 -12.06 -3.51
CA ARG A 59 -1.23 -12.15 -3.43
C ARG A 59 -0.59 -10.85 -3.88
N LEU A 60 0.64 -10.63 -3.42
CA LEU A 60 1.42 -9.46 -3.81
C LEU A 60 1.79 -9.54 -5.29
N PRO A 61 1.91 -8.37 -5.96
CA PRO A 61 2.36 -8.36 -7.34
C PRO A 61 3.81 -8.82 -7.45
N PRO A 62 4.23 -9.26 -8.64
CA PRO A 62 5.61 -9.74 -8.85
C PRO A 62 6.66 -8.70 -8.50
N TRP A 63 6.35 -7.42 -8.71
CA TRP A 63 7.24 -6.34 -8.34
C TRP A 63 6.60 -5.51 -7.25
N ASN A 64 7.36 -5.25 -6.18
CA ASN A 64 6.89 -4.51 -5.01
C ASN A 64 8.10 -3.76 -4.46
N PRO A 65 8.07 -2.41 -4.42
CA PRO A 65 9.21 -1.65 -3.92
C PRO A 65 9.68 -2.07 -2.53
N ALA A 66 8.75 -2.37 -1.63
CA ALA A 66 9.12 -2.79 -0.29
C ALA A 66 9.78 -4.16 -0.28
N ALA A 67 9.24 -5.10 -1.05
CA ALA A 67 9.82 -6.44 -1.16
C ALA A 67 11.11 -6.42 -1.97
N HIS A 68 11.19 -5.54 -2.96
CA HIS A 68 12.37 -5.43 -3.80
C HIS A 68 13.60 -5.05 -3.01
N LYS A 69 13.45 -4.18 -2.03
CA LYS A 69 14.57 -3.79 -1.17
C LYS A 69 15.14 -5.00 -0.44
N GLU A 70 14.28 -5.87 0.00
CA GLU A 70 14.73 -7.06 0.72
C GLU A 70 15.37 -8.07 -0.22
N ALA A 71 14.86 -8.17 -1.43
CA ALA A 71 15.38 -9.13 -2.39
C ALA A 71 16.83 -8.81 -2.77
N ILE A 72 17.19 -7.53 -2.75
CA ILE A 72 18.53 -7.10 -3.10
C ILE A 72 19.48 -7.31 -1.93
N GLY A 73 18.96 -7.13 -0.73
CA GLY A 73 19.75 -7.19 0.49
C GLY A 73 20.35 -8.52 0.77
#